data_778af6e6a50884106bec1c9e2886ae12
#
_entry.id   778af6e6a50884106bec1c9e2886ae12
#
_cell.length_a   1.000
_cell.length_b   1.000
_cell.length_c   1.000
_cell.angle_alpha   90.00
_cell.angle_beta   90.00
_cell.angle_gamma   90.00
#
_symmetry.space_group_name_H-M   'P 1'
#
loop_
_entity.id
_entity.type
_entity.pdbx_description
1 polymer ?
#
loop_
_entity_poly.entity_id
_entity_poly.type
_entity_poly.pdbx_seq_one_letter_code
_entity_poly.pdbx_strand_id
1 'polypeptide(L)'
;MTQKPAHPPASSALSQPRFKSFAVALCAVAALSACAGQATKPAKATQPAQSVGQAAPGANQKPPAPIQTPQQGTTQNGQTFEEEIVPQRYANNANVDTFINDMVARYNFNSDALHALFSTVSYSATAVKLVTPSPTPSAKNWRAYQARFLDTVRINAGVRFWRANQATLQRAADEFGVPPEVIVGIIGVETIYGRYMGNFRVLDALTTLAFDYPDTPNRTDRMATFRKNLEDYLVWTRDQQLDPSSVLGSYTGAIGIPQFLPSSIVQYAVDYEGDHHIDLRNSPADAIGSVANYLKQNGWEAGRPVAWKIANDAGSQGIAQAAADGKPEPRMPLAQLMRSGLALNEPGVDIAAEGNTPVTVIDLPTPGRATEYMLGLKNFYVLTRYNRSFFYALAVYQLGQRVKAQMLATGDAQSAQRQ
;
A
#
# COMPACT_ATOMS: atom_id res chain seq x y z
N MET A 1 -1.89 -72.08 -31.18
CA MET A 1 -2.54 -70.89 -31.72
C MET A 1 -3.03 -70.06 -30.54
N THR A 2 -2.21 -69.13 -30.08
CA THR A 2 -2.52 -68.26 -28.95
C THR A 2 -2.32 -66.81 -29.40
N GLN A 3 -3.40 -66.09 -29.49
CA GLN A 3 -3.43 -64.68 -29.85
C GLN A 3 -2.99 -63.84 -28.67
N LYS A 4 -2.06 -62.91 -28.96
CA LYS A 4 -1.52 -61.88 -28.08
C LYS A 4 -2.45 -60.63 -28.14
N PRO A 5 -2.86 -60.03 -27.06
CA PRO A 5 -3.68 -58.80 -27.14
C PRO A 5 -2.83 -57.56 -27.47
N ALA A 6 -3.43 -56.68 -28.30
CA ALA A 6 -2.85 -55.42 -28.76
C ALA A 6 -2.83 -54.35 -27.67
N HIS A 7 -1.73 -53.55 -27.59
CA HIS A 7 -1.62 -52.35 -26.78
C HIS A 7 -2.34 -51.17 -27.46
N PRO A 8 -3.03 -50.28 -26.68
CA PRO A 8 -3.55 -49.02 -27.23
C PRO A 8 -2.43 -47.98 -27.40
N PRO A 9 -2.60 -47.00 -28.30
CA PRO A 9 -1.55 -46.02 -28.61
C PRO A 9 -1.41 -44.96 -27.52
N ALA A 10 -0.17 -44.51 -27.34
CA ALA A 10 0.23 -43.46 -26.41
C ALA A 10 -0.44 -42.12 -26.74
N SER A 11 -1.11 -41.52 -25.76
CA SER A 11 -1.63 -40.19 -25.74
C SER A 11 -0.48 -39.19 -25.72
N SER A 12 -0.37 -38.36 -26.77
CA SER A 12 0.56 -37.24 -26.84
C SER A 12 0.15 -36.16 -25.86
N ALA A 13 0.90 -36.02 -24.79
CA ALA A 13 0.79 -34.91 -23.83
C ALA A 13 1.22 -33.58 -24.51
N LEU A 14 0.25 -32.74 -24.81
CA LEU A 14 0.48 -31.33 -25.16
C LEU A 14 1.12 -30.62 -23.97
N SER A 15 2.37 -30.24 -24.11
CA SER A 15 3.10 -29.41 -23.16
C SER A 15 2.49 -28.01 -23.15
N GLN A 16 1.81 -27.66 -22.07
CA GLN A 16 1.41 -26.28 -21.78
C GLN A 16 2.65 -25.40 -21.55
N PRO A 17 2.72 -24.20 -22.12
CA PRO A 17 3.81 -23.28 -21.81
C PRO A 17 3.68 -22.83 -20.36
N ARG A 18 4.73 -23.09 -19.58
CA ARG A 18 4.90 -22.53 -18.25
C ARG A 18 5.06 -21.03 -18.36
N PHE A 19 4.00 -20.28 -18.14
CA PHE A 19 4.07 -18.85 -17.89
C PHE A 19 4.86 -18.63 -16.59
N LYS A 20 6.08 -18.15 -16.73
CA LYS A 20 6.85 -17.59 -15.61
C LYS A 20 6.14 -16.31 -15.19
N SER A 21 5.40 -16.36 -14.09
CA SER A 21 4.80 -15.21 -13.44
C SER A 21 5.91 -14.27 -12.96
N PHE A 22 6.25 -13.27 -13.76
CA PHE A 22 7.02 -12.12 -13.31
C PHE A 22 6.08 -11.21 -12.51
N ALA A 23 5.99 -11.45 -11.21
CA ALA A 23 5.31 -10.55 -10.30
C ALA A 23 6.18 -9.30 -10.10
N VAL A 24 5.90 -8.24 -10.84
CA VAL A 24 6.51 -6.93 -10.64
C VAL A 24 5.78 -6.23 -9.52
N ALA A 25 6.35 -6.26 -8.32
CA ALA A 25 5.87 -5.46 -7.22
C ALA A 25 6.36 -4.02 -7.40
N LEU A 26 5.44 -3.11 -7.63
CA LEU A 26 5.71 -1.68 -7.66
C LEU A 26 5.80 -1.17 -6.21
N CYS A 27 6.98 -0.70 -5.82
CA CYS A 27 7.12 0.02 -4.56
C CYS A 27 6.44 1.38 -4.71
N ALA A 28 5.41 1.66 -3.93
CA ALA A 28 5.10 3.02 -3.57
C ALA A 28 6.25 3.52 -2.69
N VAL A 29 7.25 4.14 -3.34
CA VAL A 29 8.35 4.80 -2.61
C VAL A 29 7.75 6.07 -2.02
N ALA A 30 7.39 6.03 -0.74
CA ALA A 30 7.26 7.25 0.03
C ALA A 30 8.64 7.89 0.06
N ALA A 31 8.86 8.89 -0.78
CA ALA A 31 10.09 9.66 -0.82
C ALA A 31 10.25 10.40 0.52
N LEU A 32 11.22 9.96 1.28
CA LEU A 32 11.62 10.53 2.55
C LEU A 32 12.61 11.66 2.30
N SER A 33 12.12 12.89 2.13
CA SER A 33 12.96 14.08 2.27
C SER A 33 13.22 14.34 3.75
N ALA A 34 14.45 14.08 4.19
CA ALA A 34 14.92 14.49 5.51
C ALA A 34 15.26 15.97 5.48
N CYS A 35 14.50 16.81 6.20
CA CYS A 35 14.94 18.16 6.57
C CYS A 35 15.85 18.10 7.78
N ALA A 36 17.10 18.53 7.61
CA ALA A 36 18.01 18.86 8.70
C ALA A 36 17.52 20.14 9.38
N GLY A 37 17.06 20.03 10.63
CA GLY A 37 16.71 21.17 11.47
C GLY A 37 17.94 21.70 12.19
N GLN A 38 18.25 22.97 12.01
CA GLN A 38 19.18 23.70 12.84
C GLN A 38 18.55 24.04 14.21
N ALA A 39 19.32 23.80 15.26
CA ALA A 39 18.95 24.13 16.62
C ALA A 39 19.10 25.64 16.86
N THR A 40 18.08 26.31 17.39
CA THR A 40 18.19 27.59 18.04
C THR A 40 17.66 27.55 19.47
N LYS A 41 18.39 28.22 20.37
CA LYS A 41 18.24 28.27 21.83
C LYS A 41 16.95 28.97 22.29
N PRO A 42 16.53 28.76 23.55
CA PRO A 42 15.26 29.27 24.08
C PRO A 42 15.37 30.69 24.64
N ALA A 43 14.31 31.47 24.51
CA ALA A 43 14.13 32.75 25.22
C ALA A 43 12.85 32.72 26.06
N LYS A 44 12.98 33.36 27.20
CA LYS A 44 12.23 33.46 28.46
C LYS A 44 10.72 33.69 28.38
N ALA A 45 10.09 33.16 29.40
CA ALA A 45 8.70 33.34 29.81
C ALA A 45 8.36 34.77 30.27
N THR A 46 7.13 35.19 30.00
CA THR A 46 6.40 36.18 30.84
C THR A 46 4.88 35.93 30.70
N GLN A 47 4.23 35.70 31.83
CA GLN A 47 2.78 35.82 32.10
C GLN A 47 2.52 37.12 32.86
N PRO A 48 1.27 37.49 33.27
CA PRO A 48 -0.11 37.21 32.83
C PRO A 48 -1.01 38.48 32.76
N ALA A 49 -2.30 38.33 32.41
CA ALA A 49 -3.52 38.87 33.09
C ALA A 49 -4.73 38.95 32.18
N GLN A 50 -5.83 38.28 32.53
CA GLN A 50 -7.17 38.71 32.95
C GLN A 50 -7.92 39.65 31.97
N SER A 51 -9.21 39.57 31.64
CA SER A 51 -10.43 38.98 32.22
C SER A 51 -11.64 39.27 31.29
N VAL A 52 -12.65 38.39 31.35
CA VAL A 52 -14.12 38.60 31.36
C VAL A 52 -14.84 39.39 30.23
N GLY A 53 -15.88 38.75 29.65
CA GLY A 53 -16.97 39.44 28.95
C GLY A 53 -17.90 38.49 28.16
N GLN A 54 -19.01 38.07 28.79
CA GLN A 54 -20.14 37.40 28.16
C GLN A 54 -20.97 38.35 27.26
N ALA A 55 -21.50 37.84 26.14
CA ALA A 55 -22.88 38.04 25.66
C ALA A 55 -23.15 37.30 24.34
N ALA A 56 -24.23 36.55 24.29
CA ALA A 56 -24.93 36.07 23.08
C ALA A 56 -26.22 36.92 22.91
N PRO A 57 -27.12 36.67 21.92
CA PRO A 57 -27.00 36.16 20.55
C PRO A 57 -27.69 37.09 19.50
N GLY A 58 -27.45 36.89 18.23
CA GLY A 58 -28.19 37.59 17.14
C GLY A 58 -28.00 36.92 15.79
N ALA A 59 -29.05 36.29 15.31
CA ALA A 59 -29.19 35.66 14.02
C ALA A 59 -29.14 36.66 12.86
N ASN A 60 -28.37 36.33 11.79
CA ASN A 60 -28.73 36.59 10.41
C ASN A 60 -27.82 35.79 9.47
N GLN A 61 -28.42 34.79 8.83
CA GLN A 61 -27.76 33.99 7.82
C GLN A 61 -27.93 34.68 6.46
N LYS A 62 -26.81 34.96 5.79
CA LYS A 62 -26.72 35.32 4.39
C LYS A 62 -26.31 34.08 3.60
N PRO A 63 -26.93 33.78 2.43
CA PRO A 63 -26.61 32.58 1.66
C PRO A 63 -25.16 32.59 1.15
N PRO A 64 -24.50 31.41 1.02
CA PRO A 64 -23.11 31.33 0.58
C PRO A 64 -22.97 31.63 -0.90
N ALA A 65 -21.93 32.39 -1.24
CA ALA A 65 -21.48 32.64 -2.61
C ALA A 65 -20.90 31.36 -3.25
N PRO A 66 -20.89 31.24 -4.59
CA PRO A 66 -20.43 30.06 -5.28
C PRO A 66 -18.94 29.80 -5.01
N ILE A 67 -18.63 28.55 -4.71
CA ILE A 67 -17.27 28.08 -4.44
C ILE A 67 -16.47 28.14 -5.73
N GLN A 68 -15.51 29.04 -5.81
CA GLN A 68 -14.46 29.00 -6.81
C GLN A 68 -13.49 27.87 -6.44
N THR A 69 -13.28 26.95 -7.36
CA THR A 69 -12.36 25.82 -7.25
C THR A 69 -10.92 26.34 -7.18
N PRO A 70 -10.14 26.06 -6.12
CA PRO A 70 -8.71 26.32 -6.16
C PRO A 70 -8.00 25.12 -6.78
N GLN A 71 -7.41 25.31 -7.95
CA GLN A 71 -6.33 24.46 -8.45
C GLN A 71 -5.07 24.74 -7.62
N GLN A 72 -4.90 24.05 -6.49
CA GLN A 72 -3.63 24.03 -5.77
C GLN A 72 -3.48 22.71 -5.06
N GLY A 73 -2.56 21.85 -5.56
CA GLY A 73 -2.10 20.67 -4.89
C GLY A 73 -1.25 21.03 -3.68
N THR A 74 -1.76 20.81 -2.49
CA THR A 74 -0.98 20.93 -1.26
C THR A 74 -0.33 19.59 -0.91
N THR A 75 1.01 19.54 -0.93
CA THR A 75 1.79 18.45 -0.36
C THR A 75 1.92 18.64 1.16
N GLN A 76 2.20 17.55 1.89
CA GLN A 76 2.32 17.52 3.37
C GLN A 76 3.33 18.49 4.00
N ASN A 77 4.03 19.34 3.24
CA ASN A 77 5.05 20.28 3.69
C ASN A 77 4.87 21.73 3.23
N GLY A 78 3.67 22.12 2.83
CA GLY A 78 3.40 23.55 2.54
C GLY A 78 4.14 24.15 1.34
N GLN A 79 4.73 23.35 0.45
CA GLN A 79 5.28 23.82 -0.82
C GLN A 79 4.26 23.67 -1.92
N THR A 80 3.82 24.77 -2.49
CA THR A 80 3.06 24.81 -3.73
C THR A 80 4.02 24.56 -4.89
N PHE A 81 3.76 23.52 -5.68
CA PHE A 81 4.45 23.30 -6.95
C PHE A 81 3.52 23.80 -8.06
N GLU A 82 4.00 24.74 -8.87
CA GLU A 82 3.34 25.07 -10.12
C GLU A 82 3.57 23.91 -11.09
N GLU A 83 2.50 23.32 -11.58
CA GLU A 83 2.53 22.28 -12.61
C GLU A 83 2.77 22.98 -13.94
N GLU A 84 3.89 22.70 -14.59
CA GLU A 84 4.20 23.22 -15.94
C GLU A 84 3.26 22.52 -16.93
N ILE A 85 2.18 23.20 -17.30
CA ILE A 85 1.26 22.74 -18.34
C ILE A 85 1.95 22.92 -19.69
N VAL A 86 2.51 21.84 -20.23
CA VAL A 86 2.95 21.79 -21.63
C VAL A 86 1.78 21.24 -22.45
N PRO A 87 1.02 22.10 -23.13
CA PRO A 87 -0.16 21.65 -23.87
C PRO A 87 0.26 20.65 -24.97
N GLN A 88 -0.53 19.58 -25.13
CA GLN A 88 -0.43 18.61 -26.23
C GLN A 88 0.84 17.74 -26.29
N ARG A 89 1.61 17.59 -25.21
CA ARG A 89 2.81 16.72 -25.18
C ARG A 89 2.53 15.29 -25.65
N TYR A 90 1.33 14.79 -25.39
CA TYR A 90 0.91 13.44 -25.70
C TYR A 90 -0.02 13.33 -26.92
N ALA A 91 -0.53 14.43 -27.44
CA ALA A 91 -1.46 14.47 -28.58
C ALA A 91 -0.85 14.01 -29.90
N ASN A 92 0.46 14.23 -30.11
CA ASN A 92 1.18 13.88 -31.34
C ASN A 92 2.47 13.10 -31.02
N ASN A 93 2.39 12.15 -30.11
CA ASN A 93 3.53 11.38 -29.63
C ASN A 93 3.49 9.96 -30.21
N ALA A 94 4.45 9.58 -31.05
CA ALA A 94 4.50 8.30 -31.73
C ALA A 94 4.44 7.07 -30.77
N ASN A 95 4.96 7.19 -29.53
CA ASN A 95 4.84 6.12 -28.54
C ASN A 95 3.42 6.01 -27.99
N VAL A 96 2.70 7.15 -27.87
CA VAL A 96 1.29 7.18 -27.47
C VAL A 96 0.43 6.63 -28.61
N ASP A 97 0.71 6.98 -29.87
CA ASP A 97 0.01 6.44 -31.04
C ASP A 97 0.16 4.91 -31.13
N THR A 98 1.36 4.40 -30.87
CA THR A 98 1.60 2.94 -30.78
C THR A 98 0.77 2.32 -29.66
N PHE A 99 0.72 2.94 -28.49
CA PHE A 99 -0.09 2.47 -27.37
C PHE A 99 -1.59 2.51 -27.70
N ILE A 100 -2.08 3.57 -28.35
CA ILE A 100 -3.49 3.66 -28.80
C ILE A 100 -3.82 2.53 -29.78
N ASN A 101 -2.95 2.27 -30.76
CA ASN A 101 -3.13 1.18 -31.70
C ASN A 101 -3.22 -0.19 -30.99
N ASP A 102 -2.39 -0.42 -29.97
CA ASP A 102 -2.45 -1.63 -29.14
C ASP A 102 -3.78 -1.73 -28.36
N MET A 103 -4.27 -0.61 -27.81
CA MET A 103 -5.55 -0.57 -27.09
C MET A 103 -6.74 -0.83 -28.02
N VAL A 104 -6.71 -0.30 -29.26
CA VAL A 104 -7.71 -0.59 -30.28
C VAL A 104 -7.69 -2.07 -30.66
N ALA A 105 -6.50 -2.60 -30.97
CA ALA A 105 -6.36 -3.99 -31.44
C ALA A 105 -6.72 -5.04 -30.36
N ARG A 106 -6.34 -4.80 -29.11
CA ARG A 106 -6.50 -5.79 -28.03
C ARG A 106 -7.81 -5.66 -27.26
N TYR A 107 -8.33 -4.45 -27.11
CA TYR A 107 -9.46 -4.14 -26.22
C TYR A 107 -10.63 -3.46 -26.95
N ASN A 108 -10.56 -3.30 -28.28
CA ASN A 108 -11.61 -2.69 -29.09
C ASN A 108 -12.01 -1.27 -28.65
N PHE A 109 -11.03 -0.46 -28.23
CA PHE A 109 -11.26 0.96 -27.97
C PHE A 109 -11.47 1.73 -29.28
N ASN A 110 -12.21 2.84 -29.20
CA ASN A 110 -12.31 3.77 -30.32
C ASN A 110 -11.03 4.60 -30.41
N SER A 111 -10.38 4.60 -31.57
CA SER A 111 -9.12 5.33 -31.81
C SER A 111 -9.27 6.83 -31.60
N ASP A 112 -10.31 7.44 -32.20
CA ASP A 112 -10.50 8.88 -32.13
C ASP A 112 -10.81 9.35 -30.69
N ALA A 113 -11.57 8.53 -29.94
CA ALA A 113 -11.85 8.83 -28.54
C ALA A 113 -10.58 8.77 -27.68
N LEU A 114 -9.66 7.81 -27.93
CA LEU A 114 -8.38 7.76 -27.24
C LEU A 114 -7.47 8.93 -27.60
N HIS A 115 -7.36 9.29 -28.90
CA HIS A 115 -6.60 10.47 -29.31
C HIS A 115 -7.16 11.75 -28.67
N ALA A 116 -8.49 11.92 -28.64
CA ALA A 116 -9.13 13.02 -27.93
C ALA A 116 -8.82 13.03 -26.45
N LEU A 117 -8.85 11.85 -25.78
CA LEU A 117 -8.50 11.70 -24.36
C LEU A 117 -7.05 12.09 -24.10
N PHE A 118 -6.09 11.55 -24.87
CA PHE A 118 -4.67 11.85 -24.70
C PHE A 118 -4.30 13.29 -25.04
N SER A 119 -5.09 13.99 -25.86
CA SER A 119 -4.92 15.43 -26.07
C SER A 119 -5.20 16.28 -24.82
N THR A 120 -5.94 15.75 -23.84
CA THR A 120 -6.24 16.39 -22.55
C THR A 120 -5.22 16.10 -21.45
N VAL A 121 -4.25 15.21 -21.72
CA VAL A 121 -3.28 14.77 -20.71
C VAL A 121 -2.21 15.84 -20.51
N SER A 122 -1.97 16.16 -19.23
CA SER A 122 -0.92 17.06 -18.78
C SER A 122 0.30 16.28 -18.28
N TYR A 123 1.50 16.77 -18.60
CA TYR A 123 2.73 16.23 -18.02
C TYR A 123 2.84 16.59 -16.55
N SER A 124 3.06 15.60 -15.69
CA SER A 124 3.19 15.81 -14.24
C SER A 124 4.68 15.83 -13.84
N ALA A 125 5.28 17.03 -13.82
CA ALA A 125 6.64 17.22 -13.34
C ALA A 125 6.80 16.79 -11.87
N THR A 126 5.76 16.97 -11.06
CA THR A 126 5.72 16.54 -9.66
C THR A 126 5.78 15.02 -9.53
N ALA A 127 5.05 14.27 -10.36
CA ALA A 127 5.12 12.80 -10.36
C ALA A 127 6.55 12.33 -10.71
N VAL A 128 7.16 12.90 -11.75
CA VAL A 128 8.55 12.60 -12.15
C VAL A 128 9.52 12.90 -11.00
N LYS A 129 9.43 14.07 -10.39
CA LYS A 129 10.28 14.45 -9.24
C LYS A 129 10.15 13.47 -8.08
N LEU A 130 8.92 13.06 -7.74
CA LEU A 130 8.65 12.17 -6.61
C LEU A 130 9.10 10.72 -6.84
N VAL A 131 9.15 10.24 -8.09
CA VAL A 131 9.67 8.90 -8.40
C VAL A 131 11.18 8.90 -8.64
N THR A 132 11.81 10.06 -8.81
CA THR A 132 13.27 10.19 -9.02
C THR A 132 13.97 9.88 -7.68
N PRO A 133 14.88 8.89 -7.65
CA PRO A 133 15.63 8.58 -6.45
C PRO A 133 16.47 9.77 -5.99
N SER A 134 16.56 9.98 -4.68
CA SER A 134 17.49 10.97 -4.13
C SER A 134 18.93 10.60 -4.49
N PRO A 135 19.77 11.56 -4.97
CA PRO A 135 21.18 11.31 -5.25
C PRO A 135 21.96 10.88 -3.99
N THR A 136 21.48 11.25 -2.82
CA THR A 136 22.07 10.82 -1.53
C THR A 136 21.04 9.98 -0.78
N PRO A 137 21.17 8.63 -0.76
CA PRO A 137 20.26 7.78 0.00
C PRO A 137 20.34 8.13 1.49
N SER A 138 19.21 8.38 2.12
CA SER A 138 19.15 8.53 3.58
C SER A 138 19.37 7.17 4.26
N ALA A 139 20.06 7.17 5.40
CA ALA A 139 20.21 5.96 6.20
C ALA A 139 18.83 5.44 6.63
N LYS A 140 18.64 4.12 6.50
CA LYS A 140 17.42 3.48 6.99
C LYS A 140 17.25 3.77 8.48
N ASN A 141 16.09 4.26 8.90
CA ASN A 141 15.78 4.61 10.28
C ASN A 141 14.40 4.07 10.66
N TRP A 142 14.39 2.88 11.26
CA TRP A 142 13.15 2.21 11.65
C TRP A 142 12.32 3.04 12.64
N ARG A 143 12.95 3.59 13.69
CA ARG A 143 12.23 4.35 14.71
C ARG A 143 11.54 5.59 14.16
N ALA A 144 12.22 6.32 13.28
CA ALA A 144 11.62 7.48 12.60
C ALA A 144 10.51 7.06 11.64
N TYR A 145 10.67 5.92 10.94
CA TYR A 145 9.63 5.39 10.06
C TYR A 145 8.41 4.94 10.85
N GLN A 146 8.60 4.14 11.90
CA GLN A 146 7.55 3.64 12.78
C GLN A 146 6.72 4.78 13.38
N ALA A 147 7.37 5.84 13.88
CA ALA A 147 6.71 6.99 14.51
C ALA A 147 5.72 7.73 13.59
N ARG A 148 5.88 7.62 12.26
CA ARG A 148 4.95 8.23 11.28
C ARG A 148 3.62 7.52 11.20
N PHE A 149 3.57 6.23 11.56
CA PHE A 149 2.39 5.40 11.40
C PHE A 149 1.75 4.98 12.72
N LEU A 150 2.50 5.02 13.83
CA LEU A 150 1.99 4.64 15.14
C LEU A 150 1.65 5.87 16.02
N ASP A 151 1.13 6.92 15.39
CA ASP A 151 0.65 8.10 16.09
C ASP A 151 -0.80 7.93 16.60
N THR A 152 -1.16 8.71 17.62
CA THR A 152 -2.49 8.64 18.25
C THR A 152 -3.63 9.03 17.32
N VAL A 153 -3.38 9.94 16.34
CA VAL A 153 -4.40 10.38 15.37
C VAL A 153 -4.81 9.20 14.49
N ARG A 154 -3.82 8.45 13.99
CA ARG A 154 -4.05 7.29 13.13
C ARG A 154 -4.66 6.13 13.91
N ILE A 155 -4.18 5.84 15.12
CA ILE A 155 -4.75 4.78 15.98
C ILE A 155 -6.20 5.09 16.32
N ASN A 156 -6.52 6.32 16.75
CA ASN A 156 -7.90 6.72 17.07
C ASN A 156 -8.81 6.70 15.83
N ALA A 157 -8.30 7.09 14.66
CA ALA A 157 -9.04 6.96 13.40
C ALA A 157 -9.32 5.48 13.07
N GLY A 158 -8.35 4.59 13.33
CA GLY A 158 -8.51 3.15 13.16
C GLY A 158 -9.58 2.54 14.05
N VAL A 159 -9.65 2.95 15.31
CA VAL A 159 -10.72 2.52 16.22
C VAL A 159 -12.10 2.94 15.70
N ARG A 160 -12.24 4.19 15.21
CA ARG A 160 -13.50 4.66 14.62
C ARG A 160 -13.86 3.89 13.34
N PHE A 161 -12.88 3.68 12.46
CA PHE A 161 -13.08 2.93 11.22
C PHE A 161 -13.49 1.48 11.51
N TRP A 162 -12.83 0.82 12.45
CA TRP A 162 -13.18 -0.55 12.85
C TRP A 162 -14.59 -0.64 13.38
N ARG A 163 -14.99 0.27 14.30
CA ARG A 163 -16.35 0.28 14.85
C ARG A 163 -17.42 0.51 13.79
N ALA A 164 -17.18 1.45 12.89
CA ALA A 164 -18.10 1.75 11.80
C ALA A 164 -18.28 0.60 10.81
N ASN A 165 -17.25 -0.24 10.65
CA ASN A 165 -17.22 -1.32 9.65
C ASN A 165 -17.06 -2.71 10.29
N GLN A 166 -17.47 -2.88 11.55
CA GLN A 166 -17.20 -4.10 12.31
C GLN A 166 -17.75 -5.36 11.62
N ALA A 167 -18.99 -5.33 11.16
CA ALA A 167 -19.63 -6.47 10.49
C ALA A 167 -18.92 -6.82 9.17
N THR A 168 -18.54 -5.82 8.37
CA THR A 168 -17.83 -6.00 7.10
C THR A 168 -16.43 -6.57 7.32
N LEU A 169 -15.70 -6.07 8.32
CA LEU A 169 -14.38 -6.58 8.69
C LEU A 169 -14.45 -8.02 9.19
N GLN A 170 -15.47 -8.38 9.98
CA GLN A 170 -15.66 -9.74 10.44
C GLN A 170 -16.00 -10.67 9.27
N ARG A 171 -16.93 -10.28 8.40
CA ARG A 171 -17.24 -11.04 7.17
C ARG A 171 -16.00 -11.27 6.31
N ALA A 172 -15.17 -10.25 6.12
CA ALA A 172 -13.93 -10.39 5.37
C ALA A 172 -12.93 -11.34 6.04
N ALA A 173 -12.85 -11.32 7.37
CA ALA A 173 -12.02 -12.25 8.12
C ALA A 173 -12.50 -13.70 7.99
N ASP A 174 -13.79 -13.92 8.05
CA ASP A 174 -14.39 -15.25 7.91
C ASP A 174 -14.22 -15.80 6.48
N GLU A 175 -14.41 -14.96 5.46
CA GLU A 175 -14.35 -15.34 4.05
C GLU A 175 -12.93 -15.53 3.53
N PHE A 176 -12.03 -14.59 3.82
CA PHE A 176 -10.67 -14.58 3.28
C PHE A 176 -9.62 -15.12 4.27
N GLY A 177 -9.97 -15.32 5.52
CA GLY A 177 -9.05 -15.76 6.58
C GLY A 177 -8.06 -14.68 7.01
N VAL A 178 -8.30 -13.40 6.69
CA VAL A 178 -7.43 -12.27 7.01
C VAL A 178 -7.97 -11.56 8.25
N PRO A 179 -7.21 -11.49 9.37
CA PRO A 179 -7.70 -10.85 10.58
C PRO A 179 -8.05 -9.37 10.38
N PRO A 180 -9.11 -8.85 11.03
CA PRO A 180 -9.54 -7.46 10.91
C PRO A 180 -8.42 -6.44 11.16
N GLU A 181 -7.55 -6.70 12.14
CA GLU A 181 -6.42 -5.81 12.45
C GLU A 181 -5.42 -5.66 11.30
N VAL A 182 -5.27 -6.67 10.45
CA VAL A 182 -4.36 -6.60 9.30
C VAL A 182 -4.95 -5.70 8.21
N ILE A 183 -6.24 -5.87 7.91
CA ILE A 183 -6.97 -5.03 6.95
C ILE A 183 -6.95 -3.56 7.41
N VAL A 184 -7.30 -3.32 8.67
CA VAL A 184 -7.29 -2.00 9.30
C VAL A 184 -5.88 -1.39 9.31
N GLY A 185 -4.83 -2.22 9.53
CA GLY A 185 -3.44 -1.80 9.46
C GLY A 185 -3.05 -1.29 8.09
N ILE A 186 -3.39 -2.01 7.00
CA ILE A 186 -3.12 -1.59 5.62
C ILE A 186 -3.85 -0.26 5.32
N ILE A 187 -5.16 -0.22 5.48
CA ILE A 187 -5.97 0.97 5.17
C ILE A 187 -5.51 2.18 5.99
N GLY A 188 -5.10 1.94 7.24
CA GLY A 188 -4.57 2.98 8.11
C GLY A 188 -3.22 3.53 7.66
N VAL A 189 -2.30 2.69 7.19
CA VAL A 189 -1.00 3.11 6.65
C VAL A 189 -1.18 3.84 5.33
N GLU A 190 -2.02 3.33 4.44
CA GLU A 190 -2.20 3.88 3.09
C GLU A 190 -2.83 5.27 3.09
N THR A 191 -3.99 5.43 3.70
CA THR A 191 -4.79 6.64 3.51
C THR A 191 -5.30 7.29 4.78
N ILE A 192 -4.90 6.80 5.97
CA ILE A 192 -5.54 7.16 7.24
C ILE A 192 -7.08 6.98 7.10
N TYR A 193 -7.46 5.78 6.67
CA TYR A 193 -8.85 5.36 6.52
C TYR A 193 -9.65 6.23 5.53
N GLY A 194 -9.08 6.49 4.36
CA GLY A 194 -9.69 7.27 3.28
C GLY A 194 -9.49 8.79 3.38
N ARG A 195 -8.79 9.29 4.41
CA ARG A 195 -8.58 10.73 4.58
C ARG A 195 -7.63 11.35 3.55
N TYR A 196 -6.65 10.58 3.06
CA TYR A 196 -5.62 11.05 2.14
C TYR A 196 -5.43 10.04 1.00
N MET A 197 -6.25 10.13 -0.03
CA MET A 197 -6.24 9.22 -1.17
C MET A 197 -5.47 9.76 -2.39
N GLY A 198 -4.83 10.92 -2.26
CA GLY A 198 -4.18 11.63 -3.35
C GLY A 198 -5.13 12.52 -4.16
N ASN A 199 -4.53 13.49 -4.84
CA ASN A 199 -5.23 14.51 -5.64
C ASN A 199 -4.63 14.67 -7.04
N PHE A 200 -3.77 13.75 -7.47
CA PHE A 200 -3.26 13.72 -8.84
C PHE A 200 -4.33 13.12 -9.75
N ARG A 201 -4.52 13.72 -10.92
CA ARG A 201 -5.30 13.08 -11.97
C ARG A 201 -4.57 11.82 -12.42
N VAL A 202 -5.20 10.66 -12.21
CA VAL A 202 -4.55 9.34 -12.42
C VAL A 202 -4.09 9.17 -13.86
N LEU A 203 -4.89 9.63 -14.82
CA LEU A 203 -4.54 9.60 -16.23
C LEU A 203 -3.22 10.35 -16.51
N ASP A 204 -3.04 11.55 -15.97
CA ASP A 204 -1.84 12.36 -16.15
C ASP A 204 -0.61 11.69 -15.51
N ALA A 205 -0.77 11.21 -14.27
CA ALA A 205 0.31 10.53 -13.55
C ALA A 205 0.79 9.27 -14.26
N LEU A 206 -0.14 8.39 -14.65
CA LEU A 206 0.18 7.15 -15.33
C LEU A 206 0.78 7.39 -16.72
N THR A 207 0.21 8.31 -17.51
CA THR A 207 0.74 8.66 -18.84
C THR A 207 2.13 9.23 -18.73
N THR A 208 2.34 10.17 -17.81
CA THR A 208 3.68 10.75 -17.59
C THR A 208 4.70 9.67 -17.26
N LEU A 209 4.40 8.77 -16.32
CA LEU A 209 5.33 7.73 -15.91
C LEU A 209 5.47 6.59 -16.91
N ALA A 210 4.47 6.39 -17.80
CA ALA A 210 4.51 5.41 -18.86
C ALA A 210 5.41 5.84 -20.04
N PHE A 211 5.52 7.15 -20.31
CA PHE A 211 6.20 7.66 -21.48
C PHE A 211 7.40 8.58 -21.17
N ASP A 212 7.41 9.21 -20.00
CA ASP A 212 8.44 10.18 -19.57
C ASP A 212 9.04 9.85 -18.19
N TYR A 213 9.20 8.57 -17.86
CA TYR A 213 9.85 8.18 -16.62
C TYR A 213 11.29 8.73 -16.55
N PRO A 214 11.76 9.22 -15.38
CA PRO A 214 13.09 9.77 -15.24
C PRO A 214 14.20 8.78 -15.58
N ASP A 215 15.37 9.30 -15.93
CA ASP A 215 16.54 8.47 -16.26
C ASP A 215 17.05 7.78 -14.98
N THR A 216 16.87 6.47 -14.95
CA THR A 216 17.25 5.58 -13.85
C THR A 216 17.71 4.23 -14.41
N PRO A 217 18.54 3.46 -13.72
CA PRO A 217 19.04 2.18 -14.21
C PRO A 217 17.95 1.17 -14.64
N ASN A 218 16.74 1.29 -14.05
CA ASN A 218 15.60 0.40 -14.35
C ASN A 218 14.46 1.13 -15.09
N ARG A 219 14.77 2.22 -15.81
CA ARG A 219 13.80 3.06 -16.51
C ARG A 219 12.87 2.27 -17.42
N THR A 220 13.42 1.40 -18.26
CA THR A 220 12.64 0.60 -19.21
C THR A 220 11.60 -0.29 -18.52
N ASP A 221 11.99 -1.01 -17.46
CA ASP A 221 11.07 -1.87 -16.72
C ASP A 221 9.99 -1.06 -15.99
N ARG A 222 10.35 0.12 -15.48
CA ARG A 222 9.41 1.04 -14.84
C ARG A 222 8.39 1.57 -15.84
N MET A 223 8.84 2.04 -17.01
CA MET A 223 7.94 2.49 -18.07
C MET A 223 6.98 1.38 -18.51
N ALA A 224 7.48 0.15 -18.70
CA ALA A 224 6.64 -0.99 -19.04
C ALA A 224 5.58 -1.27 -17.96
N THR A 225 5.96 -1.17 -16.69
CA THR A 225 5.03 -1.32 -15.56
C THR A 225 3.94 -0.23 -15.58
N PHE A 226 4.31 1.03 -15.80
CA PHE A 226 3.34 2.13 -15.84
C PHE A 226 2.45 2.06 -17.09
N ARG A 227 2.98 1.60 -18.24
CA ARG A 227 2.16 1.33 -19.43
C ARG A 227 1.10 0.27 -19.15
N LYS A 228 1.48 -0.82 -18.48
CA LYS A 228 0.50 -1.85 -18.09
C LYS A 228 -0.56 -1.28 -17.15
N ASN A 229 -0.18 -0.45 -16.19
CA ASN A 229 -1.16 0.19 -15.31
C ASN A 229 -2.05 1.20 -16.04
N LEU A 230 -1.54 1.92 -17.06
CA LEU A 230 -2.34 2.80 -17.90
C LEU A 230 -3.33 2.01 -18.76
N GLU A 231 -2.90 0.86 -19.31
CA GLU A 231 -3.77 -0.08 -20.03
C GLU A 231 -4.90 -0.57 -19.11
N ASP A 232 -4.57 -1.10 -17.94
CA ASP A 232 -5.54 -1.59 -16.97
C ASP A 232 -6.48 -0.48 -16.46
N TYR A 233 -5.96 0.74 -16.32
CA TYR A 233 -6.74 1.91 -15.93
C TYR A 233 -7.83 2.23 -16.96
N LEU A 234 -7.47 2.28 -18.24
CA LEU A 234 -8.42 2.58 -19.32
C LEU A 234 -9.49 1.47 -19.45
N VAL A 235 -9.06 0.20 -19.34
CA VAL A 235 -10.01 -0.94 -19.34
C VAL A 235 -10.96 -0.86 -18.16
N TRP A 236 -10.43 -0.67 -16.94
CA TRP A 236 -11.24 -0.58 -15.73
C TRP A 236 -12.22 0.60 -15.77
N THR A 237 -11.78 1.79 -16.17
CA THR A 237 -12.67 2.96 -16.24
C THR A 237 -13.78 2.79 -17.26
N ARG A 238 -13.48 2.18 -18.43
CA ARG A 238 -14.49 1.82 -19.42
C ARG A 238 -15.53 0.84 -18.87
N ASP A 239 -15.05 -0.25 -18.25
CA ASP A 239 -15.90 -1.33 -17.77
C ASP A 239 -16.77 -0.89 -16.58
N GLN A 240 -16.29 0.07 -15.79
CA GLN A 240 -17.04 0.73 -14.71
C GLN A 240 -17.81 1.99 -15.17
N GLN A 241 -17.80 2.33 -16.47
CA GLN A 241 -18.47 3.51 -17.04
C GLN A 241 -18.01 4.83 -16.38
N LEU A 242 -16.76 4.89 -15.93
CA LEU A 242 -16.17 6.09 -15.34
C LEU A 242 -15.52 6.97 -16.41
N ASP A 243 -15.58 8.29 -16.22
CA ASP A 243 -14.75 9.21 -16.99
C ASP A 243 -13.27 9.05 -16.56
N PRO A 244 -12.38 8.58 -17.45
CA PRO A 244 -10.97 8.41 -17.12
C PRO A 244 -10.26 9.74 -16.81
N SER A 245 -10.84 10.88 -17.17
CA SER A 245 -10.33 12.20 -16.84
C SER A 245 -10.61 12.64 -15.40
N SER A 246 -11.59 12.03 -14.73
CA SER A 246 -12.11 12.47 -13.43
C SER A 246 -11.45 11.79 -12.22
N VAL A 247 -10.80 10.63 -12.42
CA VAL A 247 -10.29 9.84 -11.30
C VAL A 247 -9.04 10.47 -10.70
N LEU A 248 -9.08 10.70 -9.38
CA LEU A 248 -7.94 11.20 -8.61
C LEU A 248 -7.30 10.08 -7.79
N GLY A 249 -5.98 10.18 -7.61
CA GLY A 249 -5.19 9.20 -6.87
C GLY A 249 -3.83 9.75 -6.46
N SER A 250 -2.89 8.85 -6.21
CA SER A 250 -1.50 9.22 -5.89
C SER A 250 -0.72 9.64 -7.13
N TYR A 251 0.46 10.23 -6.92
CA TYR A 251 1.39 10.59 -8.00
C TYR A 251 1.90 9.39 -8.83
N THR A 252 1.68 8.16 -8.38
CA THR A 252 1.97 6.92 -9.12
C THR A 252 0.71 6.27 -9.69
N GLY A 253 -0.45 6.92 -9.58
CA GLY A 253 -1.72 6.39 -10.08
C GLY A 253 -2.39 5.36 -9.17
N ALA A 254 -2.03 5.28 -7.89
CA ALA A 254 -2.73 4.44 -6.91
C ALA A 254 -4.06 5.10 -6.50
N ILE A 255 -5.11 4.29 -6.38
CA ILE A 255 -6.51 4.75 -6.30
C ILE A 255 -7.18 4.31 -5.01
N GLY A 256 -7.95 5.22 -4.42
CA GLY A 256 -8.92 4.96 -3.37
C GLY A 256 -8.34 4.69 -1.98
N ILE A 257 -9.21 4.23 -1.11
CA ILE A 257 -8.90 3.91 0.31
C ILE A 257 -7.74 2.92 0.45
N PRO A 258 -7.67 1.84 -0.38
CA PRO A 258 -6.60 0.84 -0.29
C PRO A 258 -5.35 1.20 -1.10
N GLN A 259 -5.34 2.32 -1.85
CA GLN A 259 -4.23 2.72 -2.74
C GLN A 259 -3.83 1.61 -3.72
N PHE A 260 -4.80 0.99 -4.37
CA PHE A 260 -4.54 0.01 -5.42
C PHE A 260 -4.07 0.69 -6.70
N LEU A 261 -3.03 0.14 -7.31
CA LEU A 261 -2.71 0.44 -8.70
C LEU A 261 -3.75 -0.21 -9.63
N PRO A 262 -3.99 0.33 -10.83
CA PRO A 262 -4.98 -0.21 -11.76
C PRO A 262 -4.84 -1.71 -12.03
N SER A 263 -3.61 -2.23 -12.15
CA SER A 263 -3.38 -3.67 -12.28
C SER A 263 -3.86 -4.47 -11.06
N SER A 264 -3.76 -3.89 -9.86
CA SER A 264 -4.29 -4.50 -8.64
C SER A 264 -5.81 -4.37 -8.56
N ILE A 265 -6.40 -3.30 -9.08
CA ILE A 265 -7.86 -3.15 -9.17
C ILE A 265 -8.44 -4.27 -10.04
N VAL A 266 -7.94 -4.40 -11.26
CA VAL A 266 -8.43 -5.42 -12.22
C VAL A 266 -8.26 -6.84 -11.67
N GLN A 267 -7.21 -7.10 -10.90
CA GLN A 267 -6.90 -8.45 -10.43
C GLN A 267 -7.54 -8.79 -9.08
N TYR A 268 -7.72 -7.84 -8.18
CA TYR A 268 -8.05 -8.12 -6.78
C TYR A 268 -9.23 -7.35 -6.22
N ALA A 269 -9.66 -6.26 -6.87
CA ALA A 269 -10.80 -5.51 -6.35
C ALA A 269 -12.09 -6.33 -6.47
N VAL A 270 -12.94 -6.17 -5.48
CA VAL A 270 -14.24 -6.86 -5.41
C VAL A 270 -15.33 -5.86 -5.03
N ASP A 271 -16.49 -6.01 -5.65
CA ASP A 271 -17.74 -5.41 -5.19
C ASP A 271 -18.17 -6.17 -3.92
N TYR A 272 -17.85 -5.58 -2.77
CA TYR A 272 -18.04 -6.24 -1.49
C TYR A 272 -19.33 -5.81 -0.78
N GLU A 273 -20.04 -4.82 -1.27
CA GLU A 273 -21.40 -4.50 -0.81
C GLU A 273 -22.49 -5.08 -1.73
N GLY A 274 -22.16 -5.47 -2.95
CA GLY A 274 -23.04 -6.20 -3.86
C GLY A 274 -23.98 -5.29 -4.66
N ASP A 275 -23.55 -4.07 -4.95
CA ASP A 275 -24.31 -3.08 -5.73
C ASP A 275 -23.96 -3.07 -7.23
N HIS A 276 -23.11 -4.01 -7.67
CA HIS A 276 -22.57 -4.17 -9.02
C HIS A 276 -21.55 -3.12 -9.45
N HIS A 277 -21.00 -2.35 -8.48
CA HIS A 277 -19.93 -1.38 -8.69
C HIS A 277 -18.76 -1.68 -7.76
N ILE A 278 -17.54 -1.33 -8.18
CA ILE A 278 -16.35 -1.36 -7.36
C ILE A 278 -15.92 0.07 -7.09
N ASP A 279 -16.31 0.61 -5.93
CA ASP A 279 -15.95 1.97 -5.52
C ASP A 279 -14.91 1.98 -4.41
N LEU A 280 -13.65 1.88 -4.78
CA LEU A 280 -12.54 1.92 -3.82
C LEU A 280 -12.34 3.30 -3.18
N ARG A 281 -13.04 4.34 -3.64
CA ARG A 281 -12.91 5.70 -3.10
C ARG A 281 -13.94 6.00 -2.03
N ASN A 282 -15.18 5.56 -2.21
CA ASN A 282 -16.29 5.96 -1.35
C ASN A 282 -16.90 4.77 -0.60
N SER A 283 -16.67 3.52 -1.05
CA SER A 283 -17.11 2.31 -0.35
C SER A 283 -16.01 1.75 0.57
N PRO A 284 -16.11 1.92 1.90
CA PRO A 284 -15.27 1.18 2.84
C PRO A 284 -15.43 -0.33 2.73
N ALA A 285 -16.60 -0.83 2.31
CA ALA A 285 -16.86 -2.25 2.17
C ALA A 285 -16.01 -2.83 1.02
N ASP A 286 -16.02 -2.21 -0.15
CA ASP A 286 -15.20 -2.63 -1.29
C ASP A 286 -13.71 -2.56 -0.96
N ALA A 287 -13.28 -1.50 -0.27
CA ALA A 287 -11.90 -1.36 0.15
C ALA A 287 -11.47 -2.49 1.11
N ILE A 288 -12.31 -2.85 2.09
CA ILE A 288 -12.06 -3.93 3.05
C ILE A 288 -12.00 -5.27 2.33
N GLY A 289 -13.01 -5.59 1.52
CA GLY A 289 -13.08 -6.84 0.75
C GLY A 289 -11.92 -6.98 -0.21
N SER A 290 -11.58 -5.90 -0.94
CA SER A 290 -10.48 -5.89 -1.91
C SER A 290 -9.11 -6.08 -1.24
N VAL A 291 -8.85 -5.45 -0.09
CA VAL A 291 -7.62 -5.68 0.69
C VAL A 291 -7.53 -7.13 1.17
N ALA A 292 -8.62 -7.68 1.69
CA ALA A 292 -8.66 -9.06 2.17
C ALA A 292 -8.44 -10.05 1.02
N ASN A 293 -9.12 -9.85 -0.13
CA ASN A 293 -8.93 -10.65 -1.33
C ASN A 293 -7.49 -10.56 -1.87
N TYR A 294 -6.91 -9.36 -1.92
CA TYR A 294 -5.50 -9.17 -2.30
C TYR A 294 -4.56 -10.05 -1.46
N LEU A 295 -4.70 -10.00 -0.14
CA LEU A 295 -3.85 -10.79 0.75
C LEU A 295 -4.07 -12.29 0.57
N LYS A 296 -5.33 -12.73 0.46
CA LYS A 296 -5.68 -14.14 0.21
C LYS A 296 -5.07 -14.65 -1.10
N GLN A 297 -5.22 -13.91 -2.19
CA GLN A 297 -4.69 -14.28 -3.51
C GLN A 297 -3.15 -14.28 -3.55
N ASN A 298 -2.50 -13.46 -2.71
CA ASN A 298 -1.05 -13.47 -2.54
C ASN A 298 -0.54 -14.51 -1.54
N GLY A 299 -1.40 -15.40 -1.04
CA GLY A 299 -1.04 -16.57 -0.25
C GLY A 299 -1.06 -16.32 1.27
N TRP A 300 -1.96 -15.46 1.76
CA TRP A 300 -2.23 -15.34 3.20
C TRP A 300 -2.66 -16.68 3.80
N GLU A 301 -2.02 -17.06 4.89
CA GLU A 301 -2.33 -18.28 5.64
C GLU A 301 -3.15 -17.92 6.88
N ALA A 302 -4.43 -18.33 6.90
CA ALA A 302 -5.33 -18.08 8.01
C ALA A 302 -4.80 -18.69 9.31
N GLY A 303 -4.90 -17.97 10.41
CA GLY A 303 -4.45 -18.43 11.73
C GLY A 303 -2.93 -18.45 11.93
N ARG A 304 -2.13 -18.25 10.88
CA ARG A 304 -0.67 -18.21 11.01
C ARG A 304 -0.17 -16.83 11.42
N PRO A 305 0.87 -16.72 12.26
CA PRO A 305 1.42 -15.45 12.68
C PRO A 305 2.12 -14.71 11.51
N VAL A 306 2.29 -13.40 11.69
CA VAL A 306 3.02 -12.54 10.74
C VAL A 306 4.52 -12.58 11.00
N ALA A 307 4.92 -12.42 12.26
CA ALA A 307 6.32 -12.36 12.67
C ALA A 307 6.49 -12.84 14.10
N TRP A 308 7.69 -13.32 14.44
CA TRP A 308 8.11 -13.68 15.79
C TRP A 308 9.24 -12.76 16.27
N LYS A 309 9.23 -12.47 17.56
CA LYS A 309 10.31 -11.74 18.21
C LYS A 309 11.47 -12.67 18.52
N ILE A 310 12.68 -12.18 18.26
CA ILE A 310 13.93 -12.83 18.66
C ILE A 310 14.29 -12.36 20.08
N ALA A 311 14.90 -13.23 20.88
CA ALA A 311 15.41 -12.88 22.18
C ALA A 311 16.48 -11.77 22.08
N ASN A 312 16.48 -10.87 23.06
CA ASN A 312 17.35 -9.68 23.06
C ASN A 312 18.69 -9.95 23.77
N ASP A 313 19.26 -11.16 23.58
CA ASP A 313 20.60 -11.51 24.03
C ASP A 313 21.61 -11.38 22.88
N ALA A 314 22.87 -11.19 23.20
CA ALA A 314 23.93 -10.95 22.22
C ALA A 314 24.12 -12.10 21.23
N GLY A 315 23.91 -13.36 21.68
CA GLY A 315 24.03 -14.55 20.85
C GLY A 315 22.94 -14.59 19.77
N SER A 316 21.68 -14.49 20.18
CA SER A 316 20.53 -14.47 19.27
C SER A 316 20.59 -13.30 18.28
N GLN A 317 20.96 -12.10 18.74
CA GLN A 317 21.11 -10.93 17.88
C GLN A 317 22.25 -11.09 16.87
N GLY A 318 23.39 -11.66 17.26
CA GLY A 318 24.53 -11.95 16.37
C GLY A 318 24.18 -12.97 15.28
N ILE A 319 23.44 -14.03 15.63
CA ILE A 319 22.95 -15.03 14.66
C ILE A 319 21.96 -14.39 13.68
N ALA A 320 21.03 -13.58 14.18
CA ALA A 320 20.07 -12.86 13.34
C ALA A 320 20.79 -11.91 12.36
N GLN A 321 21.78 -11.17 12.83
CA GLN A 321 22.59 -10.29 11.98
C GLN A 321 23.29 -11.07 10.86
N ALA A 322 23.88 -12.20 11.16
CA ALA A 322 24.58 -13.04 10.18
C ALA A 322 23.63 -13.68 9.16
N ALA A 323 22.37 -13.93 9.54
CA ALA A 323 21.35 -14.55 8.69
C ALA A 323 20.51 -13.55 7.89
N ALA A 324 20.60 -12.25 8.19
CA ALA A 324 19.83 -11.21 7.51
C ALA A 324 20.36 -10.96 6.08
N ASP A 325 19.62 -11.39 5.07
CA ASP A 325 19.98 -11.26 3.65
C ASP A 325 19.18 -10.18 2.90
N GLY A 326 18.29 -9.49 3.60
CA GLY A 326 17.43 -8.43 3.06
C GLY A 326 16.32 -8.93 2.12
N LYS A 327 16.11 -10.23 2.02
CA LYS A 327 15.07 -10.82 1.17
C LYS A 327 13.81 -11.10 1.97
N PRO A 328 12.62 -10.73 1.45
CA PRO A 328 11.37 -10.88 2.17
C PRO A 328 10.84 -12.33 2.17
N GLU A 329 11.26 -13.16 1.22
CA GLU A 329 10.78 -14.53 1.11
C GLU A 329 11.30 -15.38 2.26
N PRO A 330 10.45 -16.06 3.03
CA PRO A 330 10.88 -16.99 4.07
C PRO A 330 11.45 -18.24 3.41
N ARG A 331 12.75 -18.50 3.66
CA ARG A 331 13.48 -19.63 3.01
C ARG A 331 14.22 -20.51 3.97
N MET A 332 14.53 -20.02 5.17
CA MET A 332 15.35 -20.70 6.15
C MET A 332 14.45 -21.43 7.15
N PRO A 333 14.58 -22.76 7.34
CA PRO A 333 13.82 -23.43 8.39
C PRO A 333 14.17 -22.88 9.77
N LEU A 334 13.17 -22.64 10.63
CA LEU A 334 13.37 -22.13 11.99
C LEU A 334 14.40 -22.98 12.76
N ALA A 335 14.31 -24.30 12.68
CA ALA A 335 15.25 -25.21 13.35
C ALA A 335 16.72 -24.97 12.97
N GLN A 336 17.03 -24.44 11.79
CA GLN A 336 18.40 -24.11 11.42
C GLN A 336 18.94 -22.96 12.28
N LEU A 337 18.16 -21.89 12.47
CA LEU A 337 18.55 -20.77 13.34
C LEU A 337 18.63 -21.18 14.80
N MET A 338 17.67 -22.01 15.25
CA MET A 338 17.66 -22.52 16.63
C MET A 338 18.88 -23.39 16.94
N ARG A 339 19.30 -24.27 16.01
CA ARG A 339 20.52 -25.06 16.16
C ARG A 339 21.80 -24.21 16.23
N SER A 340 21.78 -23.01 15.63
CA SER A 340 22.89 -22.06 15.75
C SER A 340 22.87 -21.30 17.09
N GLY A 341 21.84 -21.51 17.95
CA GLY A 341 21.72 -20.88 19.25
C GLY A 341 20.78 -19.67 19.31
N LEU A 342 20.05 -19.34 18.21
CA LEU A 342 19.03 -18.29 18.25
C LEU A 342 17.86 -18.72 19.16
N ALA A 343 17.44 -17.83 20.05
CA ALA A 343 16.24 -18.01 20.87
C ALA A 343 15.13 -17.06 20.47
N LEU A 344 13.87 -17.51 20.62
CA LEU A 344 12.68 -16.67 20.43
C LEU A 344 12.26 -16.02 21.75
N ASN A 345 11.68 -14.83 21.65
CA ASN A 345 10.95 -14.17 22.74
C ASN A 345 9.45 -14.10 22.38
N GLU A 346 8.87 -15.29 22.11
CA GLU A 346 7.46 -15.49 21.75
C GLU A 346 6.89 -16.63 22.59
N PRO A 347 6.18 -16.30 23.68
CA PRO A 347 5.51 -17.32 24.50
C PRO A 347 4.51 -18.13 23.70
N GLY A 348 4.48 -19.44 23.88
CA GLY A 348 3.51 -20.33 23.26
C GLY A 348 3.89 -20.86 21.87
N VAL A 349 5.06 -20.51 21.31
CA VAL A 349 5.54 -21.14 20.09
C VAL A 349 6.08 -22.53 20.42
N ASP A 350 5.46 -23.56 19.86
CA ASP A 350 5.98 -24.93 19.93
C ASP A 350 7.12 -25.11 18.91
N ILE A 351 8.34 -25.02 19.41
CA ILE A 351 9.56 -25.14 18.59
C ILE A 351 9.64 -26.49 17.87
N ALA A 352 9.14 -27.57 18.50
CA ALA A 352 9.17 -28.89 17.88
C ALA A 352 8.23 -28.96 16.66
N ALA A 353 7.05 -28.40 16.79
CA ALA A 353 6.08 -28.33 15.68
C ALA A 353 6.51 -27.33 14.58
N GLU A 354 7.09 -26.19 14.97
CA GLU A 354 7.45 -25.10 14.04
C GLU A 354 8.86 -25.22 13.45
N GLY A 355 9.64 -26.23 13.81
CA GLY A 355 11.03 -26.36 13.38
C GLY A 355 11.26 -26.29 11.87
N ASN A 356 10.33 -26.80 11.06
CA ASN A 356 10.39 -26.76 9.60
C ASN A 356 9.75 -25.51 8.99
N THR A 357 9.13 -24.65 9.79
CA THR A 357 8.51 -23.42 9.29
C THR A 357 9.57 -22.52 8.67
N PRO A 358 9.39 -22.13 7.38
CA PRO A 358 10.31 -21.21 6.75
C PRO A 358 10.18 -19.81 7.35
N VAL A 359 11.33 -19.19 7.64
CA VAL A 359 11.40 -17.81 8.14
C VAL A 359 12.38 -16.97 7.31
N THR A 360 12.24 -15.66 7.40
CA THR A 360 13.25 -14.68 6.97
C THR A 360 13.65 -13.82 8.15
N VAL A 361 14.86 -13.28 8.16
CA VAL A 361 15.27 -12.31 9.18
C VAL A 361 14.95 -10.90 8.73
N ILE A 362 14.17 -10.20 9.54
CA ILE A 362 13.79 -8.81 9.36
C ILE A 362 14.80 -7.95 10.11
N ASP A 363 15.53 -7.10 9.39
CA ASP A 363 16.43 -6.10 9.94
C ASP A 363 15.76 -4.73 10.08
N LEU A 364 15.93 -4.10 11.24
CA LEU A 364 15.28 -2.84 11.61
C LEU A 364 16.31 -1.83 12.10
N PRO A 365 17.22 -1.36 11.24
CA PRO A 365 18.29 -0.46 11.62
C PRO A 365 17.75 0.91 12.04
N THR A 366 18.37 1.47 13.07
CA THR A 366 18.14 2.84 13.56
C THR A 366 19.49 3.49 13.83
N PRO A 367 19.85 4.61 13.20
CA PRO A 367 21.14 5.26 13.44
C PRO A 367 21.40 5.55 14.93
N GLY A 368 22.60 5.23 15.37
CA GLY A 368 23.01 5.40 16.77
C GLY A 368 22.44 4.38 17.77
N ARG A 369 21.79 3.32 17.29
CA ARG A 369 21.27 2.22 18.10
C ARG A 369 21.63 0.87 17.49
N ALA A 370 21.62 -0.18 18.33
CA ALA A 370 21.70 -1.54 17.82
C ALA A 370 20.50 -1.83 16.90
N THR A 371 20.74 -2.56 15.80
CA THR A 371 19.69 -3.01 14.91
C THR A 371 18.77 -3.98 15.64
N GLU A 372 17.47 -3.79 15.56
CA GLU A 372 16.46 -4.71 16.07
C GLU A 372 16.21 -5.79 15.00
N TYR A 373 16.01 -7.05 15.41
CA TYR A 373 15.72 -8.14 14.50
C TYR A 373 14.44 -8.87 14.89
N MET A 374 13.72 -9.38 13.90
CA MET A 374 12.56 -10.25 14.05
C MET A 374 12.61 -11.38 13.03
N LEU A 375 11.86 -12.45 13.22
CA LEU A 375 11.63 -13.47 12.20
C LEU A 375 10.30 -13.20 11.48
N GLY A 376 10.34 -12.98 10.17
CA GLY A 376 9.18 -12.88 9.30
C GLY A 376 8.74 -14.25 8.80
N LEU A 377 7.45 -14.52 8.84
CA LEU A 377 6.84 -15.76 8.34
C LEU A 377 6.18 -15.52 6.97
N LYS A 378 5.42 -16.50 6.48
CA LYS A 378 4.69 -16.39 5.21
C LYS A 378 3.78 -15.17 5.15
N ASN A 379 3.03 -14.89 6.22
CA ASN A 379 2.13 -13.73 6.26
C ASN A 379 2.87 -12.38 6.27
N PHE A 380 4.09 -12.31 6.83
CA PHE A 380 4.94 -11.14 6.67
C PHE A 380 5.34 -10.93 5.21
N TYR A 381 5.76 -12.00 4.53
CA TYR A 381 6.05 -11.94 3.10
C TYR A 381 4.86 -11.46 2.28
N VAL A 382 3.64 -11.94 2.60
CA VAL A 382 2.41 -11.49 1.92
C VAL A 382 2.20 -9.99 2.10
N LEU A 383 2.44 -9.42 3.29
CA LEU A 383 2.40 -7.97 3.49
C LEU A 383 3.44 -7.24 2.63
N THR A 384 4.63 -7.81 2.43
CA THR A 384 5.63 -7.22 1.54
C THR A 384 5.25 -7.28 0.05
N ARG A 385 4.22 -8.04 -0.33
CA ARG A 385 3.65 -8.03 -1.69
C ARG A 385 2.85 -6.76 -1.97
N TYR A 386 2.25 -6.19 -0.92
CA TYR A 386 1.56 -4.91 -1.02
C TYR A 386 2.55 -3.76 -1.23
N ASN A 387 3.63 -3.76 -0.46
CA ASN A 387 4.75 -2.85 -0.63
C ASN A 387 6.06 -3.55 -0.21
N ARG A 388 7.06 -3.59 -1.09
CA ARG A 388 8.33 -4.33 -0.91
C ARG A 388 9.25 -3.66 0.12
N SER A 389 8.76 -3.43 1.32
CA SER A 389 9.53 -2.83 2.41
C SER A 389 9.26 -3.57 3.72
N PHE A 390 10.31 -4.02 4.40
CA PHE A 390 10.22 -4.58 5.75
C PHE A 390 9.59 -3.57 6.72
N PHE A 391 9.97 -2.30 6.59
CA PHE A 391 9.45 -1.23 7.42
C PHE A 391 7.94 -1.04 7.22
N TYR A 392 7.50 -1.08 5.95
CA TYR A 392 6.08 -1.00 5.63
C TYR A 392 5.29 -2.17 6.23
N ALA A 393 5.70 -3.40 5.93
CA ALA A 393 5.00 -4.59 6.40
C ALA A 393 4.88 -4.64 7.93
N LEU A 394 5.96 -4.24 8.63
CA LEU A 394 5.95 -4.21 10.08
C LEU A 394 5.15 -3.04 10.64
N ALA A 395 5.15 -1.86 9.99
CA ALA A 395 4.31 -0.73 10.39
C ALA A 395 2.82 -1.05 10.26
N VAL A 396 2.41 -1.71 9.15
CA VAL A 396 1.05 -2.21 8.94
C VAL A 396 0.64 -3.16 10.08
N TYR A 397 1.47 -4.17 10.32
CA TYR A 397 1.20 -5.15 11.37
C TYR A 397 1.08 -4.49 12.75
N GLN A 398 2.04 -3.65 13.12
CA GLN A 398 2.05 -2.99 14.43
C GLN A 398 0.91 -1.98 14.59
N LEU A 399 0.55 -1.24 13.54
CA LEU A 399 -0.61 -0.33 13.58
C LEU A 399 -1.90 -1.13 13.84
N GLY A 400 -2.10 -2.20 13.10
CA GLY A 400 -3.26 -3.07 13.30
C GLY A 400 -3.36 -3.61 14.74
N GLN A 401 -2.24 -4.11 15.29
CA GLN A 401 -2.18 -4.58 16.68
C GLN A 401 -2.49 -3.48 17.70
N ARG A 402 -2.00 -2.25 17.48
CA ARG A 402 -2.30 -1.10 18.36
C ARG A 402 -3.77 -0.70 18.30
N VAL A 403 -4.36 -0.67 17.11
CA VAL A 403 -5.80 -0.38 16.96
C VAL A 403 -6.63 -1.46 17.65
N LYS A 404 -6.31 -2.75 17.47
CA LYS A 404 -6.98 -3.87 18.14
C LYS A 404 -6.90 -3.75 19.66
N ALA A 405 -5.71 -3.51 20.20
CA ALA A 405 -5.52 -3.34 21.64
C ALA A 405 -6.37 -2.19 22.21
N GLN A 406 -6.43 -1.06 21.50
CA GLN A 406 -7.26 0.07 21.93
C GLN A 406 -8.76 -0.20 21.78
N MET A 407 -9.18 -0.97 20.77
CA MET A 407 -10.58 -1.42 20.63
C MET A 407 -11.02 -2.24 21.83
N LEU A 408 -10.20 -3.22 22.25
CA LEU A 408 -10.51 -4.08 23.40
C LEU A 408 -10.57 -3.25 24.70
N ALA A 409 -9.54 -2.44 24.98
CA ALA A 409 -9.49 -1.61 26.18
C ALA A 409 -10.70 -0.65 26.30
N THR A 410 -11.20 -0.11 25.19
CA THR A 410 -12.35 0.80 25.21
C THR A 410 -13.69 0.05 25.20
N GLY A 411 -13.75 -1.18 24.71
CA GLY A 411 -14.93 -2.07 24.83
C GLY A 411 -15.18 -2.50 26.26
N ASP A 412 -14.12 -2.91 26.95
CA ASP A 412 -14.19 -3.32 28.35
C ASP A 412 -14.62 -2.16 29.27
N ALA A 413 -14.08 -0.94 29.03
CA ALA A 413 -14.46 0.26 29.77
C ALA A 413 -15.95 0.62 29.60
N GLN A 414 -16.52 0.48 28.40
CA GLN A 414 -17.94 0.71 28.14
C GLN A 414 -18.86 -0.35 28.77
N SER A 415 -18.39 -1.59 28.85
CA SER A 415 -19.13 -2.69 29.52
C SER A 415 -19.18 -2.49 31.02
N ALA A 416 -18.04 -2.05 31.61
CA ALA A 416 -17.97 -1.76 33.08
C ALA A 416 -18.80 -0.55 33.51
N GLN A 417 -19.05 0.43 32.63
CA GLN A 417 -19.91 1.58 32.94
C GLN A 417 -21.42 1.30 32.82
N ARG A 418 -21.81 0.17 32.23
CA ARG A 418 -23.22 -0.24 32.07
C ARG A 418 -23.70 -1.22 33.15
N GLN A 419 -22.81 -1.69 34.02
CA GLN A 419 -23.08 -2.47 35.22
C GLN A 419 -23.11 -1.58 36.45
#